data_16c2ca3729720f6931a776d35380eacd
#
_entry.id   16c2ca3729720f6931a776d35380eacd
#
_cell.length_a   1.000
_cell.length_b   1.000
_cell.length_c   1.000
_cell.angle_alpha   90.00
_cell.angle_beta   90.00
_cell.angle_gamma   90.00
#
_symmetry.space_group_name_H-M   'P 1'
#
loop_
_entity.id
_entity.type
_entity.pdbx_description
1 polymer ?
#
loop_
_entity_poly.entity_id
_entity_poly.type
_entity_poly.pdbx_seq_one_letter_code
_entity_poly.pdbx_strand_id
1 'polypeptide(L)'
;MKPIRVVVGLVAVAIGLSGCGPVADTIDEINQAAEVAPPVPSVQAPDESLAGNAVVAAAAHSVVKVMSSSFACRKVLEGSGFVIGPNRVMSNAHVVAGADSFNVSVDGHDHEATVVAFDPNADISILDVPGLQAPPLDFAHGTALKGTDAVVLGYPGGGPFVAYPARIREVIELTGPDIYRSTSVRREVYTIRGKVGQGDSGGPLIDVEGRVLGMNFGSAVDDPETGFVLTTNQVFPHAVGSTGTEPVPTGACVT
;
A
#
# COMPACT_ATOMS: atom_id res chain seq x y z
N MET A 1 -33.47 -14.40 -12.97
CA MET A 1 -32.13 -14.64 -13.46
C MET A 1 -32.16 -14.84 -14.95
N LYS A 2 -31.72 -13.87 -15.75
CA LYS A 2 -31.67 -13.97 -17.22
C LYS A 2 -30.20 -14.14 -17.63
N PRO A 3 -29.86 -15.10 -18.50
CA PRO A 3 -28.48 -15.27 -18.97
C PRO A 3 -28.14 -14.20 -20.01
N ILE A 4 -26.97 -13.59 -19.87
CA ILE A 4 -26.40 -12.70 -20.87
C ILE A 4 -25.80 -13.56 -21.98
N ARG A 5 -26.27 -13.33 -23.21
CA ARG A 5 -25.69 -13.95 -24.41
C ARG A 5 -24.53 -13.13 -24.93
N VAL A 6 -23.35 -13.72 -24.95
CA VAL A 6 -22.17 -13.16 -25.62
C VAL A 6 -22.31 -13.48 -27.11
N VAL A 7 -22.33 -12.47 -27.95
CA VAL A 7 -22.27 -12.58 -29.41
C VAL A 7 -20.81 -12.49 -29.85
N VAL A 8 -20.26 -13.60 -30.31
CA VAL A 8 -18.94 -13.63 -30.95
C VAL A 8 -19.11 -13.23 -32.43
N GLY A 9 -18.63 -12.08 -32.79
CA GLY A 9 -18.59 -11.60 -34.17
C GLY A 9 -17.33 -12.13 -34.88
N LEU A 10 -17.52 -12.93 -35.91
CA LEU A 10 -16.46 -13.35 -36.85
C LEU A 10 -16.13 -12.13 -37.76
N VAL A 11 -14.90 -11.68 -37.75
CA VAL A 11 -14.38 -10.72 -38.74
C VAL A 11 -13.50 -11.43 -39.73
N ALA A 12 -13.91 -11.41 -40.99
CA ALA A 12 -13.18 -11.98 -42.12
C ALA A 12 -11.97 -11.08 -42.47
N VAL A 13 -10.81 -11.70 -42.61
CA VAL A 13 -9.57 -11.05 -43.03
C VAL A 13 -9.55 -10.95 -44.56
N ALA A 14 -9.52 -9.71 -45.07
CA ALA A 14 -9.17 -9.43 -46.46
C ALA A 14 -7.71 -8.96 -46.52
N ILE A 15 -6.88 -9.69 -47.25
CA ILE A 15 -5.48 -9.33 -47.47
C ILE A 15 -5.41 -8.28 -48.59
N GLY A 16 -4.95 -7.09 -48.25
CA GLY A 16 -4.59 -6.04 -49.20
C GLY A 16 -3.17 -5.54 -48.90
N LEU A 17 -2.31 -5.64 -49.91
CA LEU A 17 -0.93 -5.17 -49.90
C LEU A 17 -0.79 -3.65 -49.98
N SER A 18 0.24 -3.15 -49.30
CA SER A 18 0.93 -1.86 -49.47
C SER A 18 0.54 -0.69 -48.55
N GLY A 19 1.51 -0.26 -47.75
CA GLY A 19 1.56 1.11 -47.23
C GLY A 19 2.09 1.21 -45.82
N CYS A 20 3.21 1.85 -45.61
CA CYS A 20 3.76 2.26 -44.34
C CYS A 20 2.70 3.00 -43.50
N GLY A 21 2.33 2.44 -42.37
CA GLY A 21 1.46 3.08 -41.38
C GLY A 21 1.94 2.75 -39.99
N PRO A 22 1.68 3.59 -39.00
CA PRO A 22 2.32 3.55 -37.68
C PRO A 22 1.87 2.34 -36.87
N VAL A 23 2.80 1.87 -36.05
CA VAL A 23 2.67 0.79 -35.08
C VAL A 23 1.54 1.11 -34.08
N ALA A 24 0.40 0.48 -34.25
CA ALA A 24 -0.77 0.56 -33.37
C ALA A 24 -1.16 -0.85 -32.84
N ASP A 25 -0.17 -1.72 -32.59
CA ASP A 25 -0.44 -3.12 -32.26
C ASP A 25 0.16 -3.59 -30.93
N THR A 26 0.21 -2.74 -29.90
CA THR A 26 0.73 -3.16 -28.59
C THR A 26 -0.26 -3.03 -27.43
N ILE A 27 -1.53 -2.72 -27.68
CA ILE A 27 -2.51 -2.57 -26.61
C ILE A 27 -3.37 -3.84 -26.40
N ASP A 28 -3.50 -4.70 -27.41
CA ASP A 28 -4.34 -5.90 -27.33
C ASP A 28 -3.68 -7.13 -26.64
N GLU A 29 -2.36 -7.17 -26.49
CA GLU A 29 -1.70 -8.29 -25.80
C GLU A 29 -1.70 -8.19 -24.27
N ILE A 30 -2.02 -7.03 -23.71
CA ILE A 30 -2.10 -6.83 -22.25
C ILE A 30 -3.45 -7.32 -21.70
N ASN A 31 -4.48 -7.44 -22.53
CA ASN A 31 -5.82 -7.89 -22.12
C ASN A 31 -6.02 -9.41 -22.07
N GLN A 32 -5.05 -10.23 -22.45
CA GLN A 32 -5.19 -11.69 -22.45
C GLN A 32 -4.66 -12.41 -21.20
N ALA A 33 -4.12 -11.69 -20.24
CA ALA A 33 -3.70 -12.25 -18.95
C ALA A 33 -4.51 -11.70 -17.75
N ALA A 34 -5.69 -11.21 -17.99
CA ALA A 34 -6.66 -11.04 -16.90
C ALA A 34 -7.17 -12.43 -16.51
N GLU A 35 -6.35 -13.19 -15.78
CA GLU A 35 -6.86 -14.26 -14.94
C GLU A 35 -7.98 -13.63 -14.10
N VAL A 36 -9.21 -14.09 -14.32
CA VAL A 36 -10.39 -13.54 -13.64
C VAL A 36 -10.15 -13.73 -12.15
N ALA A 37 -9.74 -12.68 -11.48
CA ALA A 37 -9.55 -12.70 -10.04
C ALA A 37 -10.87 -13.23 -9.42
N PRO A 38 -10.80 -14.17 -8.47
CA PRO A 38 -12.01 -14.67 -7.82
C PRO A 38 -12.80 -13.49 -7.25
N PRO A 39 -14.14 -13.54 -7.29
CA PRO A 39 -14.96 -12.44 -6.82
C PRO A 39 -14.63 -12.13 -5.36
N VAL A 40 -14.26 -10.88 -5.08
CA VAL A 40 -13.93 -10.43 -3.72
C VAL A 40 -15.16 -10.59 -2.83
N PRO A 41 -15.07 -11.29 -1.67
CA PRO A 41 -16.23 -11.55 -0.82
C PRO A 41 -16.90 -10.26 -0.37
N SER A 42 -18.21 -10.18 -0.49
CA SER A 42 -18.96 -9.04 0.01
C SER A 42 -18.99 -9.05 1.55
N VAL A 43 -18.84 -7.88 2.13
CA VAL A 43 -19.09 -7.59 3.55
C VAL A 43 -19.96 -6.35 3.66
N GLN A 44 -20.59 -6.16 4.82
CA GLN A 44 -21.34 -4.92 5.09
C GLN A 44 -20.40 -3.71 4.95
N ALA A 45 -20.98 -2.54 4.65
CA ALA A 45 -20.22 -1.30 4.70
C ALA A 45 -19.62 -1.10 6.11
N PRO A 46 -18.41 -0.54 6.22
CA PRO A 46 -17.87 -0.16 7.52
C PRO A 46 -18.73 0.90 8.20
N ASP A 47 -18.63 1.00 9.53
CA ASP A 47 -19.30 2.04 10.31
C ASP A 47 -18.52 3.35 10.17
N GLU A 48 -19.14 4.37 9.59
CA GLU A 48 -18.52 5.69 9.38
C GLU A 48 -18.12 6.39 10.70
N SER A 49 -18.72 6.02 11.82
CA SER A 49 -18.37 6.59 13.13
C SER A 49 -16.96 6.20 13.61
N LEU A 50 -16.39 5.14 13.07
CA LEU A 50 -15.06 4.68 13.46
C LEU A 50 -13.97 5.73 13.17
N ALA A 51 -14.11 6.50 12.09
CA ALA A 51 -13.12 7.52 11.71
C ALA A 51 -12.94 8.65 12.76
N GLY A 52 -13.97 8.92 13.54
CA GLY A 52 -13.98 10.00 14.52
C GLY A 52 -13.83 9.54 15.97
N ASN A 53 -13.50 8.30 16.23
CA ASN A 53 -13.42 7.79 17.60
C ASN A 53 -12.10 8.18 18.31
N ALA A 54 -12.06 8.04 19.65
CA ALA A 54 -10.91 8.41 20.47
C ALA A 54 -9.67 7.55 20.17
N VAL A 55 -9.84 6.31 19.70
CA VAL A 55 -8.74 5.41 19.34
C VAL A 55 -8.01 5.95 18.10
N VAL A 56 -8.76 6.40 17.08
CA VAL A 56 -8.19 7.04 15.88
C VAL A 56 -7.46 8.32 16.25
N ALA A 57 -8.05 9.15 17.12
CA ALA A 57 -7.41 10.39 17.58
C ALA A 57 -6.08 10.12 18.31
N ALA A 58 -6.02 9.08 19.13
CA ALA A 58 -4.78 8.66 19.79
C ALA A 58 -3.75 8.10 18.79
N ALA A 59 -4.17 7.24 17.85
CA ALA A 59 -3.30 6.64 16.86
C ALA A 59 -2.73 7.67 15.85
N ALA A 60 -3.45 8.78 15.61
CA ALA A 60 -3.02 9.84 14.69
C ALA A 60 -1.62 10.38 15.00
N HIS A 61 -1.25 10.47 16.28
CA HIS A 61 0.09 10.92 16.73
C HIS A 61 1.22 9.92 16.41
N SER A 62 0.87 8.72 15.99
CA SER A 62 1.80 7.67 15.60
C SER A 62 1.85 7.45 14.08
N VAL A 63 0.99 8.11 13.33
CA VAL A 63 0.96 8.05 11.86
C VAL A 63 1.72 9.24 11.30
N VAL A 64 2.60 8.98 10.36
CA VAL A 64 3.49 10.00 9.82
C VAL A 64 3.30 10.13 8.30
N LYS A 65 3.52 11.33 7.79
CA LYS A 65 3.70 11.55 6.36
C LYS A 65 5.17 11.26 6.02
N VAL A 66 5.39 10.47 4.99
CA VAL A 66 6.73 10.17 4.45
C VAL A 66 6.87 10.88 3.11
N MET A 67 7.91 11.69 3.00
CA MET A 67 8.27 12.38 1.77
C MET A 67 9.71 12.02 1.41
N SER A 68 9.91 11.52 0.19
CA SER A 68 11.22 11.19 -0.32
C SER A 68 11.48 11.89 -1.64
N SER A 69 12.69 12.36 -1.87
CA SER A 69 13.07 13.01 -3.11
C SER A 69 14.26 12.31 -3.74
N SER A 70 14.19 12.18 -5.05
CA SER A 70 15.26 11.62 -5.87
C SER A 70 15.68 12.61 -6.93
N PHE A 71 16.94 13.00 -6.87
CA PHE A 71 17.54 13.84 -7.91
C PHE A 71 17.71 13.04 -9.22
N ALA A 72 18.15 11.79 -9.11
CA ALA A 72 18.34 10.93 -10.27
C ALA A 72 17.04 10.60 -10.99
N CYS A 73 15.97 10.32 -10.25
CA CYS A 73 14.65 10.00 -10.78
C CYS A 73 13.83 11.27 -11.13
N ARG A 74 14.28 12.45 -10.69
CA ARG A 74 13.53 13.73 -10.80
C ARG A 74 12.11 13.61 -10.26
N LYS A 75 11.95 12.93 -9.15
CA LYS A 75 10.65 12.66 -8.52
C LYS A 75 10.68 13.03 -7.04
N VAL A 76 9.53 13.47 -6.57
CA VAL A 76 9.15 13.47 -5.16
C VAL A 76 8.10 12.40 -5.00
N LEU A 77 8.33 11.50 -4.04
CA LEU A 77 7.39 10.45 -3.68
C LEU A 77 6.77 10.81 -2.34
N GLU A 78 5.48 10.64 -2.23
CA GLU A 78 4.73 10.91 -1.02
C GLU A 78 3.97 9.65 -0.60
N GLY A 79 3.98 9.38 0.68
CA GLY A 79 3.29 8.25 1.27
C GLY A 79 3.05 8.49 2.75
N SER A 80 2.60 7.45 3.39
CA SER A 80 2.38 7.39 4.83
C SER A 80 3.36 6.43 5.48
N GLY A 81 3.43 6.49 6.79
CA GLY A 81 4.14 5.54 7.63
C GLY A 81 3.56 5.53 9.02
N PHE A 82 4.08 4.69 9.87
CA PHE A 82 3.71 4.68 11.27
C PHE A 82 4.87 4.28 12.17
N VAL A 83 4.83 4.78 13.39
CA VAL A 83 5.86 4.55 14.40
C VAL A 83 5.75 3.13 14.95
N ILE A 84 6.84 2.37 14.89
CA ILE A 84 6.93 0.97 15.35
C ILE A 84 7.84 0.80 16.56
N GLY A 85 8.54 1.85 16.97
CA GLY A 85 9.48 1.86 18.10
C GLY A 85 10.18 3.20 18.22
N PRO A 86 11.03 3.39 19.23
CA PRO A 86 11.79 4.63 19.39
C PRO A 86 12.61 4.96 18.14
N ASN A 87 12.38 6.13 17.56
CA ASN A 87 13.01 6.59 16.32
C ASN A 87 12.81 5.65 15.11
N ARG A 88 11.78 4.80 15.09
CA ARG A 88 11.54 3.84 14.02
C ARG A 88 10.19 4.05 13.38
N VAL A 89 10.20 4.21 12.07
CA VAL A 89 9.01 4.34 11.24
C VAL A 89 9.01 3.23 10.20
N MET A 90 7.88 2.57 10.02
CA MET A 90 7.62 1.63 8.93
C MET A 90 6.85 2.33 7.82
N SER A 91 7.21 2.05 6.56
CA SER A 91 6.52 2.50 5.36
C SER A 91 6.68 1.47 4.24
N ASN A 92 6.09 1.70 3.07
CA ASN A 92 6.35 0.86 1.91
C ASN A 92 7.73 1.16 1.27
N ALA A 93 8.32 0.13 0.66
CA ALA A 93 9.57 0.28 -0.08
C ALA A 93 9.40 1.21 -1.29
N HIS A 94 8.27 1.12 -2.01
CA HIS A 94 8.04 1.97 -3.19
C HIS A 94 7.94 3.47 -2.85
N VAL A 95 7.64 3.84 -1.59
CA VAL A 95 7.61 5.24 -1.14
C VAL A 95 9.02 5.85 -1.04
N VAL A 96 10.05 5.03 -0.84
CA VAL A 96 11.43 5.47 -0.66
C VAL A 96 12.38 4.99 -1.77
N ALA A 97 11.88 4.24 -2.74
CA ALA A 97 12.70 3.61 -3.78
C ALA A 97 13.43 4.62 -4.67
N GLY A 98 14.76 4.43 -4.78
CA GLY A 98 15.64 5.27 -5.60
C GLY A 98 15.78 6.71 -5.13
N ALA A 99 15.35 7.03 -3.91
CA ALA A 99 15.44 8.37 -3.35
C ALA A 99 16.77 8.62 -2.63
N ASP A 100 17.18 9.91 -2.61
CA ASP A 100 18.43 10.38 -2.03
C ASP A 100 18.21 11.08 -0.68
N SER A 101 16.99 11.55 -0.41
CA SER A 101 16.62 12.21 0.85
C SER A 101 15.23 11.83 1.31
N PHE A 102 15.05 11.76 2.64
CA PHE A 102 13.84 11.30 3.29
C PHE A 102 13.48 12.25 4.42
N ASN A 103 12.20 12.65 4.44
CA ASN A 103 11.63 13.45 5.51
C ASN A 103 10.37 12.76 6.04
N VAL A 104 10.22 12.79 7.34
CA VAL A 104 9.05 12.27 8.06
C VAL A 104 8.41 13.43 8.82
N SER A 105 7.12 13.67 8.54
CA SER A 105 6.36 14.71 9.25
C SER A 105 5.32 14.09 10.17
N VAL A 106 5.28 14.51 11.42
CA VAL A 106 4.27 14.14 12.42
C VAL A 106 3.91 15.36 13.25
N ASP A 107 2.64 15.57 13.51
CA ASP A 107 2.12 16.70 14.31
C ASP A 107 2.66 18.08 13.85
N GLY A 108 2.92 18.23 12.54
CA GLY A 108 3.45 19.46 11.95
C GLY A 108 4.95 19.69 12.14
N HIS A 109 5.69 18.70 12.62
CA HIS A 109 7.15 18.74 12.77
C HIS A 109 7.81 17.82 11.74
N ASP A 110 8.80 18.34 11.03
CA ASP A 110 9.57 17.63 10.03
C ASP A 110 10.88 17.10 10.66
N HIS A 111 11.20 15.83 10.34
CA HIS A 111 12.41 15.15 10.77
C HIS A 111 13.12 14.58 9.56
N GLU A 112 14.44 14.75 9.51
CA GLU A 112 15.26 13.99 8.57
C GLU A 112 15.27 12.52 8.95
N ALA A 113 15.23 11.65 7.94
CA ALA A 113 15.18 10.22 8.13
C ALA A 113 16.24 9.50 7.29
N THR A 114 16.57 8.29 7.69
CA THR A 114 17.48 7.40 6.97
C THR A 114 16.82 6.05 6.81
N VAL A 115 16.84 5.47 5.59
CA VAL A 115 16.32 4.11 5.38
C VAL A 115 17.35 3.12 5.90
N VAL A 116 16.95 2.29 6.87
CA VAL A 116 17.80 1.30 7.56
C VAL A 116 17.39 -0.15 7.27
N ALA A 117 16.24 -0.35 6.63
CA ALA A 117 15.86 -1.63 6.02
C ALA A 117 15.02 -1.37 4.77
N PHE A 118 15.24 -2.17 3.73
CA PHE A 118 14.57 -2.04 2.45
C PHE A 118 14.36 -3.41 1.82
N ASP A 119 13.09 -3.81 1.69
CA ASP A 119 12.70 -5.07 1.06
C ASP A 119 11.75 -4.79 -0.12
N PRO A 120 12.26 -4.77 -1.36
CA PRO A 120 11.45 -4.52 -2.54
C PRO A 120 10.47 -5.65 -2.87
N ASN A 121 10.72 -6.87 -2.37
CA ASN A 121 9.83 -8.01 -2.60
C ASN A 121 8.61 -7.95 -1.68
N ALA A 122 8.82 -7.68 -0.40
CA ALA A 122 7.73 -7.51 0.56
C ALA A 122 7.02 -6.15 0.41
N ASP A 123 7.67 -5.18 -0.26
CA ASP A 123 7.28 -3.77 -0.33
C ASP A 123 7.28 -3.12 1.06
N ILE A 124 8.35 -3.32 1.82
CA ILE A 124 8.52 -2.79 3.18
C ILE A 124 9.82 -2.01 3.28
N SER A 125 9.78 -0.88 3.97
CA SER A 125 10.95 -0.10 4.39
C SER A 125 10.83 0.29 5.85
N ILE A 126 12.01 0.40 6.52
CA ILE A 126 12.11 0.95 7.87
C ILE A 126 13.03 2.16 7.82
N LEU A 127 12.57 3.24 8.42
CA LEU A 127 13.32 4.48 8.54
C LEU A 127 13.75 4.69 9.98
N ASP A 128 15.02 5.10 10.16
CA ASP A 128 15.51 5.69 11.38
C ASP A 128 15.24 7.19 11.35
N VAL A 129 14.58 7.71 12.38
CA VAL A 129 14.13 9.10 12.49
C VAL A 129 14.60 9.68 13.82
N PRO A 130 15.84 10.13 13.90
CA PRO A 130 16.43 10.63 15.16
C PRO A 130 15.62 11.78 15.76
N GLY A 131 15.32 11.67 17.05
CA GLY A 131 14.58 12.70 17.77
C GLY A 131 13.05 12.66 17.59
N LEU A 132 12.52 11.63 16.96
CA LEU A 132 11.08 11.45 16.82
C LEU A 132 10.40 11.27 18.18
N GLN A 133 9.47 12.18 18.51
CA GLN A 133 8.73 12.19 19.79
C GLN A 133 7.30 11.68 19.61
N ALA A 134 7.11 10.58 18.88
CA ALA A 134 5.81 9.98 18.65
C ALA A 134 5.74 8.57 19.26
N PRO A 135 4.59 8.16 19.86
CA PRO A 135 4.47 6.85 20.48
C PRO A 135 4.41 5.75 19.41
N PRO A 136 4.96 4.55 19.65
CA PRO A 136 4.79 3.42 18.75
C PRO A 136 3.37 2.87 18.82
N LEU A 137 2.88 2.32 17.70
CA LEU A 137 1.67 1.50 17.66
C LEU A 137 1.99 0.05 18.02
N ASP A 138 1.13 -0.56 18.81
CA ASP A 138 1.19 -2.00 19.09
C ASP A 138 0.63 -2.79 17.91
N PHE A 139 1.20 -3.98 17.66
CA PHE A 139 0.70 -4.88 16.63
C PHE A 139 -0.35 -5.84 17.19
N ALA A 140 -1.39 -6.11 16.43
CA ALA A 140 -2.32 -7.19 16.72
C ALA A 140 -1.64 -8.56 16.54
N HIS A 141 -2.08 -9.54 17.31
CA HIS A 141 -1.58 -10.90 17.19
C HIS A 141 -2.40 -11.69 16.17
N GLY A 142 -1.71 -12.19 15.14
CA GLY A 142 -2.33 -12.97 14.06
C GLY A 142 -3.22 -12.14 13.14
N THR A 143 -3.97 -12.82 12.27
CA THR A 143 -4.83 -12.19 11.29
C THR A 143 -6.25 -11.96 11.81
N ALA A 144 -6.83 -10.82 11.45
CA ALA A 144 -8.22 -10.48 11.75
C ALA A 144 -9.19 -11.33 10.91
N LEU A 145 -10.36 -11.61 11.45
CA LEU A 145 -11.41 -12.39 10.79
C LEU A 145 -12.19 -11.53 9.79
N LYS A 146 -12.83 -12.21 8.83
CA LYS A 146 -13.79 -11.58 7.92
C LYS A 146 -14.88 -10.84 8.71
N GLY A 147 -15.18 -9.61 8.32
CA GLY A 147 -16.18 -8.76 8.94
C GLY A 147 -15.64 -7.93 10.12
N THR A 148 -14.37 -8.09 10.50
CA THR A 148 -13.75 -7.24 11.52
C THR A 148 -13.73 -5.79 11.05
N ASP A 149 -14.15 -4.88 11.94
CA ASP A 149 -14.06 -3.44 11.73
C ASP A 149 -12.62 -2.96 11.90
N ALA A 150 -12.22 -2.04 11.05
CA ALA A 150 -10.87 -1.50 11.02
C ALA A 150 -10.90 -0.04 10.52
N VAL A 151 -9.76 0.63 10.64
CA VAL A 151 -9.58 2.00 10.11
C VAL A 151 -8.25 2.10 9.37
N VAL A 152 -8.31 2.59 8.14
CA VAL A 152 -7.12 2.98 7.34
C VAL A 152 -6.70 4.37 7.79
N LEU A 153 -5.44 4.55 8.14
CA LEU A 153 -4.88 5.84 8.54
C LEU A 153 -3.79 6.25 7.56
N GLY A 154 -3.75 7.53 7.17
CA GLY A 154 -2.73 7.99 6.24
C GLY A 154 -2.83 9.46 5.87
N TYR A 155 -2.03 9.82 4.85
CA TYR A 155 -1.91 11.18 4.29
C TYR A 155 -2.14 11.15 2.77
N PRO A 156 -3.38 10.94 2.31
CA PRO A 156 -3.67 10.81 0.89
C PRO A 156 -3.21 12.05 0.11
N GLY A 157 -2.47 11.83 -1.00
CA GLY A 157 -1.92 12.88 -1.84
C GLY A 157 -0.95 13.82 -1.12
N GLY A 158 -0.28 13.37 -0.05
CA GLY A 158 0.58 14.22 0.80
C GLY A 158 -0.18 15.31 1.54
N GLY A 159 -1.52 15.25 1.56
CA GLY A 159 -2.43 16.20 2.20
C GLY A 159 -2.47 16.11 3.72
N PRO A 160 -3.58 16.50 4.35
CA PRO A 160 -3.79 16.34 5.80
C PRO A 160 -3.99 14.87 6.18
N PHE A 161 -3.81 14.56 7.46
CA PHE A 161 -4.18 13.25 8.03
C PHE A 161 -5.65 12.93 7.79
N VAL A 162 -5.90 11.68 7.39
CA VAL A 162 -7.24 11.15 7.17
C VAL A 162 -7.37 9.77 7.80
N ALA A 163 -8.55 9.47 8.31
CA ALA A 163 -8.97 8.15 8.77
C ALA A 163 -10.17 7.69 7.93
N TYR A 164 -10.06 6.52 7.30
CA TYR A 164 -11.14 5.91 6.53
C TYR A 164 -11.60 4.63 7.21
N PRO A 165 -12.89 4.53 7.56
CA PRO A 165 -13.44 3.27 8.05
C PRO A 165 -13.28 2.16 7.03
N ALA A 166 -12.97 0.97 7.51
CA ALA A 166 -12.76 -0.20 6.69
C ALA A 166 -13.33 -1.46 7.35
N ARG A 167 -13.53 -2.51 6.55
CA ARG A 167 -13.93 -3.82 7.04
C ARG A 167 -13.17 -4.90 6.32
N ILE A 168 -12.62 -5.86 7.08
CA ILE A 168 -11.88 -6.99 6.51
C ILE A 168 -12.83 -7.85 5.67
N ARG A 169 -12.48 -8.09 4.39
CA ARG A 169 -13.19 -9.02 3.52
C ARG A 169 -12.66 -10.44 3.69
N GLU A 170 -11.35 -10.61 3.55
CA GLU A 170 -10.66 -11.89 3.71
C GLU A 170 -9.15 -11.70 3.77
N VAL A 171 -8.46 -12.79 4.13
CA VAL A 171 -7.01 -12.93 3.98
C VAL A 171 -6.74 -13.79 2.75
N ILE A 172 -5.89 -13.32 1.85
CA ILE A 172 -5.49 -14.06 0.65
C ILE A 172 -3.97 -14.09 0.51
N GLU A 173 -3.44 -15.10 -0.20
CA GLU A 173 -2.11 -15.05 -0.79
C GLU A 173 -2.19 -14.35 -2.15
N LEU A 174 -1.73 -13.11 -2.20
CA LEU A 174 -1.66 -12.35 -3.44
C LEU A 174 -0.32 -12.64 -4.14
N THR A 175 -0.40 -13.16 -5.35
CA THR A 175 0.77 -13.26 -6.25
C THR A 175 0.77 -12.06 -7.18
N GLY A 176 1.85 -11.30 -7.20
CA GLY A 176 1.98 -10.10 -8.01
C GLY A 176 3.45 -9.71 -8.21
N PRO A 177 3.73 -8.65 -8.94
CA PRO A 177 5.10 -8.19 -9.15
C PRO A 177 5.71 -7.62 -7.85
N ASP A 178 7.05 -7.63 -7.77
CA ASP A 178 7.79 -6.78 -6.86
C ASP A 178 7.61 -5.30 -7.26
N ILE A 179 8.17 -4.36 -6.46
CA ILE A 179 8.03 -2.93 -6.76
C ILE A 179 8.67 -2.49 -8.08
N TYR A 180 9.60 -3.27 -8.63
CA TYR A 180 10.29 -3.03 -9.90
C TYR A 180 9.69 -3.78 -11.08
N ARG A 181 8.68 -4.63 -10.84
CA ARG A 181 8.10 -5.55 -11.82
C ARG A 181 9.12 -6.51 -12.43
N SER A 182 10.17 -6.84 -11.67
CA SER A 182 11.28 -7.68 -12.12
C SER A 182 11.06 -9.17 -11.82
N THR A 183 10.28 -9.47 -10.79
CA THR A 183 9.96 -10.84 -10.39
C THR A 183 8.54 -10.92 -9.83
N SER A 184 8.00 -12.13 -9.79
CA SER A 184 6.72 -12.43 -9.17
C SER A 184 6.93 -12.85 -7.72
N VAL A 185 6.21 -12.24 -6.80
CA VAL A 185 6.31 -12.47 -5.35
C VAL A 185 4.94 -12.82 -4.78
N ARG A 186 4.94 -13.51 -3.65
CA ARG A 186 3.72 -13.80 -2.88
C ARG A 186 3.71 -12.98 -1.60
N ARG A 187 2.54 -12.42 -1.27
CA ARG A 187 2.31 -11.67 -0.05
C ARG A 187 0.99 -12.10 0.58
N GLU A 188 0.98 -12.31 1.88
CA GLU A 188 -0.27 -12.48 2.62
C GLU A 188 -0.89 -11.10 2.83
N VAL A 189 -2.09 -10.91 2.34
CA VAL A 189 -2.77 -9.63 2.39
C VAL A 189 -4.22 -9.76 2.85
N TYR A 190 -4.71 -8.71 3.50
CA TYR A 190 -6.14 -8.49 3.60
C TYR A 190 -6.64 -7.84 2.32
N THR A 191 -7.77 -8.30 1.82
CA THR A 191 -8.67 -7.46 1.05
C THR A 191 -9.63 -6.79 2.02
N ILE A 192 -9.79 -5.47 1.90
CA ILE A 192 -10.68 -4.70 2.76
C ILE A 192 -11.77 -4.03 1.94
N ARG A 193 -12.94 -3.82 2.53
CA ARG A 193 -13.91 -2.85 2.06
C ARG A 193 -13.62 -1.53 2.76
N GLY A 194 -13.12 -0.56 2.02
CA GLY A 194 -12.71 0.75 2.51
C GLY A 194 -11.91 1.49 1.46
N LYS A 195 -11.71 2.77 1.66
CA LYS A 195 -10.92 3.59 0.73
C LYS A 195 -9.43 3.43 1.05
N VAL A 196 -8.63 3.19 0.02
CA VAL A 196 -7.16 3.32 0.05
C VAL A 196 -6.78 4.09 -1.21
N GLY A 197 -6.21 5.26 -1.03
CA GLY A 197 -5.84 6.16 -2.12
C GLY A 197 -4.33 6.31 -2.29
N GLN A 198 -3.94 7.03 -3.33
CA GLN A 198 -2.54 7.43 -3.51
C GLN A 198 -2.11 8.27 -2.30
N GLY A 199 -0.97 7.93 -1.69
CA GLY A 199 -0.46 8.57 -0.47
C GLY A 199 -0.82 7.83 0.83
N ASP A 200 -1.80 6.92 0.83
CA ASP A 200 -2.08 6.05 1.98
C ASP A 200 -1.11 4.87 2.08
N SER A 201 -0.34 4.62 1.03
CA SER A 201 0.71 3.59 1.00
C SER A 201 1.68 3.77 2.16
N GLY A 202 1.95 2.69 2.91
CA GLY A 202 2.78 2.67 4.10
C GLY A 202 2.06 3.05 5.39
N GLY A 203 0.84 3.58 5.32
CA GLY A 203 0.01 3.85 6.49
C GLY A 203 -0.54 2.57 7.13
N PRO A 204 -0.86 2.59 8.43
CA PRO A 204 -1.39 1.42 9.12
C PRO A 204 -2.87 1.21 8.85
N LEU A 205 -3.29 -0.06 8.84
CA LEU A 205 -4.65 -0.47 9.12
C LEU A 205 -4.72 -0.85 10.61
N ILE A 206 -5.58 -0.21 11.39
CA ILE A 206 -5.73 -0.49 12.82
C ILE A 206 -7.08 -1.12 13.12
N ASP A 207 -7.16 -1.91 14.20
CA ASP A 207 -8.41 -2.39 14.78
C ASP A 207 -9.08 -1.32 15.68
N VAL A 208 -10.23 -1.68 16.23
CA VAL A 208 -10.99 -0.78 17.12
C VAL A 208 -10.32 -0.54 18.49
N GLU A 209 -9.29 -1.30 18.83
CA GLU A 209 -8.43 -1.12 20.00
C GLU A 209 -7.14 -0.32 19.67
N GLY A 210 -6.91 0.06 18.42
CA GLY A 210 -5.75 0.84 17.98
C GLY A 210 -4.52 0.02 17.64
N ARG A 211 -4.64 -1.31 17.56
CA ARG A 211 -3.52 -2.20 17.22
C ARG A 211 -3.40 -2.33 15.71
N VAL A 212 -2.19 -2.38 15.21
CA VAL A 212 -1.89 -2.54 13.78
C VAL A 212 -2.28 -3.94 13.32
N LEU A 213 -3.23 -4.02 12.40
CA LEU A 213 -3.60 -5.23 11.66
C LEU A 213 -2.69 -5.46 10.46
N GLY A 214 -2.11 -4.37 9.92
CA GLY A 214 -1.27 -4.45 8.74
C GLY A 214 -0.91 -3.08 8.18
N MET A 215 -0.28 -3.07 6.99
CA MET A 215 0.17 -1.86 6.30
C MET A 215 -0.44 -1.77 4.90
N ASN A 216 -1.05 -0.62 4.60
CA ASN A 216 -1.65 -0.34 3.29
C ASN A 216 -0.58 -0.33 2.20
N PHE A 217 -0.82 -0.98 1.06
CA PHE A 217 0.15 -0.94 -0.04
C PHE A 217 -0.49 -0.76 -1.43
N GLY A 218 -1.81 -0.81 -1.55
CA GLY A 218 -2.47 -0.59 -2.82
C GLY A 218 -3.98 -0.70 -2.76
N SER A 219 -4.62 -0.46 -3.90
CA SER A 219 -6.06 -0.61 -4.09
C SER A 219 -6.35 -1.30 -5.44
N ALA A 220 -7.53 -1.87 -5.57
CA ALA A 220 -7.97 -2.46 -6.82
C ALA A 220 -8.22 -1.36 -7.87
N VAL A 221 -7.84 -1.64 -9.12
CA VAL A 221 -8.01 -0.68 -10.22
C VAL A 221 -9.48 -0.54 -10.64
N ASP A 222 -10.22 -1.62 -10.54
CA ASP A 222 -11.61 -1.78 -10.99
C ASP A 222 -12.65 -1.64 -9.86
N ASP A 223 -12.21 -1.59 -8.60
CA ASP A 223 -13.09 -1.39 -7.43
C ASP A 223 -12.47 -0.41 -6.42
N PRO A 224 -12.89 0.87 -6.42
CA PRO A 224 -12.33 1.88 -5.53
C PRO A 224 -12.65 1.67 -4.04
N GLU A 225 -13.57 0.74 -3.72
CA GLU A 225 -13.86 0.32 -2.34
C GLU A 225 -13.03 -0.88 -1.90
N THR A 226 -12.13 -1.40 -2.74
CA THR A 226 -11.26 -2.52 -2.38
C THR A 226 -9.82 -2.06 -2.21
N GLY A 227 -9.35 -2.13 -0.96
CA GLY A 227 -7.94 -1.92 -0.59
C GLY A 227 -7.22 -3.24 -0.34
N PHE A 228 -5.90 -3.20 -0.52
CA PHE A 228 -4.97 -4.28 -0.20
C PHE A 228 -4.04 -3.86 0.93
N VAL A 229 -3.93 -4.69 1.95
CA VAL A 229 -3.16 -4.41 3.16
C VAL A 229 -2.27 -5.61 3.49
N LEU A 230 -0.96 -5.41 3.56
CA LEU A 230 -0.03 -6.44 4.05
C LEU A 230 -0.41 -6.79 5.49
N THR A 231 -0.58 -8.08 5.80
CA THR A 231 -1.01 -8.51 7.15
C THR A 231 0.09 -8.28 8.19
N THR A 232 -0.28 -8.34 9.47
CA THR A 232 0.70 -8.34 10.57
C THR A 232 1.74 -9.44 10.40
N ASN A 233 1.38 -10.62 9.89
CA ASN A 233 2.32 -11.72 9.64
C ASN A 233 3.40 -11.34 8.62
N GLN A 234 3.08 -10.46 7.65
CA GLN A 234 4.04 -9.95 6.67
C GLN A 234 4.91 -8.83 7.26
N VAL A 235 4.33 -7.91 8.01
CA VAL A 235 5.05 -6.67 8.41
C VAL A 235 5.78 -6.80 9.74
N PHE A 236 5.26 -7.54 10.72
CA PHE A 236 5.83 -7.65 12.06
C PHE A 236 7.26 -8.23 12.10
N PRO A 237 7.63 -9.25 11.30
CA PRO A 237 9.01 -9.73 11.25
C PRO A 237 10.03 -8.64 10.87
N HIS A 238 9.65 -7.72 9.99
CA HIS A 238 10.50 -6.57 9.61
C HIS A 238 10.59 -5.54 10.74
N ALA A 239 9.49 -5.31 11.47
CA ALA A 239 9.47 -4.38 12.61
C ALA A 239 10.45 -4.81 13.71
N VAL A 240 10.48 -6.10 14.05
CA VAL A 240 11.35 -6.62 15.12
C VAL A 240 12.78 -6.93 14.65
N GLY A 241 12.96 -7.19 13.35
CA GLY A 241 14.26 -7.54 12.77
C GLY A 241 15.16 -6.34 12.46
N SER A 242 14.60 -5.13 12.36
CA SER A 242 15.32 -3.94 11.90
C SER A 242 15.81 -3.08 13.05
N THR A 243 16.90 -3.49 13.70
CA THR A 243 17.51 -2.80 14.85
C THR A 243 18.71 -1.92 14.49
N GLY A 244 19.23 -2.06 13.26
CA GLY A 244 20.39 -1.28 12.79
C GLY A 244 20.05 0.20 12.55
N THR A 245 21.08 1.06 12.56
CA THR A 245 20.99 2.50 12.22
C THR A 245 21.77 2.85 10.95
N GLU A 246 22.46 1.86 10.38
CA GLU A 246 23.28 2.07 9.17
C GLU A 246 22.37 2.24 7.95
N PRO A 247 22.64 3.23 7.09
CA PRO A 247 21.91 3.42 5.85
C PRO A 247 21.99 2.21 4.93
N VAL A 248 20.88 1.85 4.31
CA VAL A 248 20.85 0.83 3.25
C VAL A 248 20.48 1.45 1.91
N PRO A 249 20.95 0.89 0.77
CA PRO A 249 20.54 1.34 -0.55
C PRO A 249 19.03 1.14 -0.77
N THR A 250 18.37 2.14 -1.35
CA THR A 250 16.94 2.13 -1.69
C THR A 250 16.66 1.65 -3.12
N GLY A 251 17.66 1.09 -3.79
CA GLY A 251 17.54 0.48 -5.10
C GLY A 251 17.34 1.49 -6.24
N ALA A 252 16.66 1.06 -7.29
CA ALA A 252 16.38 1.86 -8.46
C ALA A 252 15.09 2.67 -8.31
N CYS A 253 14.85 3.63 -9.24
CA CYS A 253 13.59 4.32 -9.35
C CYS A 253 12.44 3.37 -9.69
N VAL A 254 11.30 3.53 -9.05
CA VAL A 254 10.04 2.92 -9.49
C VAL A 254 9.38 3.82 -10.54
N THR A 255 8.75 3.20 -11.54
CA THR A 255 8.09 3.90 -12.67
C THR A 255 6.61 4.13 -12.40
#